data_9eaea15262f876dd86da9b8564a3fa32
#
_entry.id   9eaea15262f876dd86da9b8564a3fa32
#
_cell.length_a   1.000
_cell.length_b   1.000
_cell.length_c   1.000
_cell.angle_alpha   90.00
_cell.angle_beta   90.00
_cell.angle_gamma   90.00
#
_symmetry.space_group_name_H-M   'P 1'
#
loop_
_entity.id
_entity.type
_entity.pdbx_description
1 polymer ?
#
loop_
_entity_poly.entity_id
_entity_poly.type
_entity_poly.pdbx_seq_one_letter_code
_entity_poly.pdbx_strand_id
1 'polypeptide(L)'
;MKKCINRRCSRELQDDFVFCPYCGKNQTDKPKRQPKRANGTGSIYYRKDSKTKPWYVASTITGKRVYVGGFATRTEAVKALTDYESAPTSNINITFAQLHERWLKTKAYQKLSDDAKSSYNAAWVKLRPLYNRKFRDLKTFDFQAIVDYYENPHHEEGAGGKLKYLLPNGKGTYKMTDTPKMCDGLKFSALHKIKVFLTKIYKYAMEQDIVAKNYAEFIELPEPEEVNATRFTEVQLELIRQSIGRVPYADYAYIMCYLNFRVSEFLTLTIEQYHVSEQGIPYFIAGIKSEAGKNRLIPIHPKIQKMVTDCINHHGETIFCRLGEDFGKPMNKDYFLKYAFRPAMQAMGLGNEFTPHSCRRTFSTRMSAAGAREEDIIALMGHAEYKTDINHYIIQELDTLYDAVKKLA
;
A
#
# COMPACT_ATOMS: atom_id res chain seq x y z
N MET A 1 -7.35 24.92 -74.84
CA MET A 1 -6.17 25.28 -73.97
C MET A 1 -6.46 24.88 -72.57
N LYS A 2 -5.52 24.20 -71.87
CA LYS A 2 -5.62 23.78 -70.46
C LYS A 2 -4.70 24.66 -69.61
N LYS A 3 -5.02 24.79 -68.31
CA LYS A 3 -4.15 25.45 -67.32
C LYS A 3 -3.15 24.43 -66.74
N CYS A 4 -1.91 24.90 -66.50
CA CYS A 4 -0.91 24.08 -65.83
C CYS A 4 -1.40 23.56 -64.46
N ILE A 5 -1.27 22.25 -64.25
CA ILE A 5 -1.69 21.63 -62.99
C ILE A 5 -0.85 22.05 -61.76
N ASN A 6 0.31 22.67 -61.99
CA ASN A 6 1.06 23.29 -60.91
C ASN A 6 0.42 24.64 -60.54
N ARG A 7 -0.26 24.66 -59.39
CA ARG A 7 -0.97 25.85 -58.88
C ARG A 7 -0.09 27.11 -58.73
N ARG A 8 1.23 26.97 -58.62
CA ARG A 8 2.17 28.10 -58.54
C ARG A 8 2.52 28.63 -59.94
N CYS A 9 2.33 27.87 -61.00
CA CYS A 9 2.57 28.29 -62.35
C CYS A 9 1.30 28.82 -63.03
N SER A 10 0.21 28.07 -62.98
CA SER A 10 -1.16 28.37 -63.45
C SER A 10 -1.25 28.95 -64.87
N ARG A 11 -0.21 28.88 -65.71
CA ARG A 11 -0.16 29.39 -67.08
C ARG A 11 -1.01 28.55 -68.01
N GLU A 12 -1.53 29.15 -69.05
CA GLU A 12 -2.27 28.47 -70.10
C GLU A 12 -1.29 27.70 -71.02
N LEU A 13 -1.69 26.48 -71.40
CA LEU A 13 -0.92 25.53 -72.18
C LEU A 13 -1.79 25.01 -73.32
N GLN A 14 -1.17 24.61 -74.40
CA GLN A 14 -1.85 23.81 -75.41
C GLN A 14 -2.21 22.44 -74.88
N ASP A 15 -3.28 21.85 -75.36
CA ASP A 15 -3.88 20.63 -74.80
C ASP A 15 -2.95 19.38 -74.96
N ASP A 16 -2.07 19.39 -75.94
CA ASP A 16 -1.12 18.33 -76.28
C ASP A 16 0.15 18.33 -75.41
N PHE A 17 0.43 19.41 -74.68
CA PHE A 17 1.65 19.45 -73.85
C PHE A 17 1.60 18.43 -72.73
N VAL A 18 2.54 17.45 -72.77
CA VAL A 18 2.80 16.49 -71.71
C VAL A 18 3.50 17.15 -70.52
N PHE A 19 4.39 18.09 -70.78
CA PHE A 19 5.11 18.86 -69.74
C PHE A 19 4.84 20.37 -69.96
N CYS A 20 4.74 21.10 -68.85
CA CYS A 20 4.62 22.51 -68.90
C CYS A 20 5.94 23.17 -69.34
N PRO A 21 5.98 23.96 -70.45
CA PRO A 21 7.20 24.56 -70.93
C PRO A 21 7.74 25.67 -69.98
N TYR A 22 6.93 26.14 -69.03
CA TYR A 22 7.31 27.22 -68.12
C TYR A 22 7.81 26.74 -66.76
N CYS A 23 7.40 25.54 -66.27
CA CYS A 23 7.78 25.04 -64.93
C CYS A 23 8.17 23.57 -64.92
N GLY A 24 8.28 22.91 -66.08
CA GLY A 24 8.67 21.51 -66.24
C GLY A 24 7.68 20.49 -65.63
N LYS A 25 6.56 20.89 -65.04
CA LYS A 25 5.64 19.95 -64.43
C LYS A 25 4.93 19.08 -65.47
N ASN A 26 4.97 17.75 -65.29
CA ASN A 26 4.22 16.83 -66.11
C ASN A 26 2.70 17.06 -65.92
N GLN A 27 1.99 17.26 -67.05
CA GLN A 27 0.57 17.64 -67.11
C GLN A 27 -0.35 16.42 -67.11
N THR A 28 0.21 15.21 -67.28
CA THR A 28 -0.52 13.95 -67.19
C THR A 28 -0.45 13.33 -65.81
N ASP A 29 0.35 13.89 -64.89
CA ASP A 29 0.47 13.43 -63.53
C ASP A 29 -0.86 13.65 -62.79
N LYS A 30 -1.66 12.61 -62.72
CA LYS A 30 -2.76 12.59 -61.75
C LYS A 30 -2.16 12.66 -60.34
N PRO A 31 -2.67 13.54 -59.43
CA PRO A 31 -2.14 13.58 -58.09
C PRO A 31 -2.16 12.15 -57.53
N LYS A 32 -0.99 11.61 -57.13
CA LYS A 32 -0.88 10.30 -56.51
C LYS A 32 -1.86 10.28 -55.31
N ARG A 33 -2.93 9.52 -55.45
CA ARG A 33 -3.81 9.27 -54.30
C ARG A 33 -2.94 8.60 -53.24
N GLN A 34 -2.89 9.20 -52.06
CA GLN A 34 -2.19 8.55 -50.94
C GLN A 34 -2.78 7.14 -50.77
N PRO A 35 -1.93 6.11 -50.62
CA PRO A 35 -2.41 4.76 -50.45
C PRO A 35 -3.41 4.72 -49.31
N LYS A 36 -4.59 4.21 -49.54
CA LYS A 36 -5.58 3.98 -48.51
C LYS A 36 -5.01 2.94 -47.54
N ARG A 37 -5.10 3.21 -46.24
CA ARG A 37 -4.78 2.19 -45.24
C ARG A 37 -5.63 0.94 -45.49
N ALA A 38 -5.12 -0.22 -45.07
CA ALA A 38 -5.86 -1.47 -45.14
C ALA A 38 -7.18 -1.35 -44.34
N ASN A 39 -8.21 -2.03 -44.84
CA ASN A 39 -9.49 -2.05 -44.14
C ASN A 39 -9.32 -2.67 -42.73
N GLY A 40 -9.91 -2.05 -41.72
CA GLY A 40 -9.81 -2.51 -40.33
C GLY A 40 -8.72 -1.83 -39.47
N THR A 41 -7.82 -1.03 -40.07
CA THR A 41 -6.68 -0.40 -39.36
C THR A 41 -6.96 1.00 -38.85
N GLY A 42 -8.21 1.41 -38.71
CA GLY A 42 -8.58 2.74 -38.22
C GLY A 42 -8.41 3.87 -39.22
N SER A 43 -8.80 5.06 -38.82
CA SER A 43 -8.81 6.25 -39.69
C SER A 43 -8.32 7.50 -38.97
N ILE A 44 -7.57 8.32 -39.72
CA ILE A 44 -7.16 9.66 -39.27
C ILE A 44 -7.81 10.64 -40.24
N TYR A 45 -8.55 11.59 -39.72
CA TYR A 45 -9.26 12.59 -40.54
C TYR A 45 -9.14 13.99 -39.94
N TYR A 46 -9.18 14.97 -40.82
CA TYR A 46 -9.04 16.39 -40.48
C TYR A 46 -10.42 17.05 -40.40
N ARG A 47 -10.70 17.77 -39.31
CA ARG A 47 -11.90 18.57 -39.11
C ARG A 47 -11.55 20.05 -39.13
N LYS A 48 -12.15 20.79 -40.04
CA LYS A 48 -11.92 22.27 -40.20
C LYS A 48 -12.57 23.09 -39.08
N ASP A 49 -13.58 22.55 -38.46
CA ASP A 49 -14.36 23.14 -37.36
C ASP A 49 -13.60 23.17 -36.02
N SER A 50 -12.57 22.36 -35.86
CA SER A 50 -11.78 22.31 -34.64
C SER A 50 -10.50 23.10 -34.79
N LYS A 51 -10.40 24.26 -34.10
CA LYS A 51 -9.26 25.20 -34.19
C LYS A 51 -8.00 24.68 -33.45
N THR A 52 -8.18 23.98 -32.34
CA THR A 52 -7.07 23.55 -31.45
C THR A 52 -6.59 22.14 -31.71
N LYS A 53 -7.49 21.22 -32.05
CA LYS A 53 -7.20 19.79 -32.26
C LYS A 53 -7.89 19.25 -33.52
N PRO A 54 -7.46 19.68 -34.72
CA PRO A 54 -8.17 19.37 -35.96
C PRO A 54 -7.99 17.93 -36.45
N TRP A 55 -7.03 17.18 -35.93
CA TRP A 55 -6.76 15.81 -36.34
C TRP A 55 -7.46 14.82 -35.42
N TYR A 56 -8.40 14.06 -35.98
CA TYR A 56 -9.21 13.08 -35.26
C TYR A 56 -8.79 11.67 -35.63
N VAL A 57 -8.75 10.81 -34.65
CA VAL A 57 -8.36 9.39 -34.79
C VAL A 57 -9.52 8.50 -34.36
N ALA A 58 -9.86 7.53 -35.19
CA ALA A 58 -10.78 6.46 -34.85
C ALA A 58 -10.19 5.11 -35.29
N SER A 59 -10.29 4.09 -34.44
CA SER A 59 -9.88 2.72 -34.73
C SER A 59 -11.10 1.83 -34.89
N THR A 60 -10.95 0.80 -35.73
CA THR A 60 -11.95 -0.25 -35.93
C THR A 60 -11.40 -1.64 -35.62
N ILE A 61 -10.20 -1.72 -35.02
CA ILE A 61 -9.48 -2.96 -34.77
C ILE A 61 -10.27 -3.95 -33.87
N THR A 62 -11.16 -3.44 -33.02
CA THR A 62 -12.05 -4.24 -32.14
C THR A 62 -13.38 -4.63 -32.79
N GLY A 63 -13.53 -4.45 -34.12
CA GLY A 63 -14.76 -4.68 -34.85
C GLY A 63 -15.81 -3.57 -34.70
N LYS A 64 -15.67 -2.66 -33.73
CA LYS A 64 -16.50 -1.46 -33.56
C LYS A 64 -15.64 -0.22 -33.73
N ARG A 65 -16.24 0.84 -34.32
CA ARG A 65 -15.56 2.13 -34.47
C ARG A 65 -15.41 2.81 -33.11
N VAL A 66 -14.18 2.92 -32.62
CA VAL A 66 -13.85 3.56 -31.35
C VAL A 66 -13.11 4.88 -31.64
N TYR A 67 -13.58 5.97 -31.05
CA TYR A 67 -12.89 7.26 -31.12
C TYR A 67 -11.69 7.29 -30.16
N VAL A 68 -10.49 7.49 -30.69
CA VAL A 68 -9.24 7.47 -29.92
C VAL A 68 -8.91 8.84 -29.35
N GLY A 69 -9.14 9.90 -30.12
CA GLY A 69 -8.90 11.27 -29.66
C GLY A 69 -8.76 12.30 -30.76
N GLY A 70 -8.66 13.59 -30.36
CA GLY A 70 -8.33 14.71 -31.23
C GLY A 70 -6.92 15.25 -30.90
N PHE A 71 -6.14 15.63 -31.93
CA PHE A 71 -4.72 15.99 -31.82
C PHE A 71 -4.44 17.28 -32.57
N ALA A 72 -3.42 18.03 -32.14
CA ALA A 72 -3.04 19.28 -32.78
C ALA A 72 -2.34 19.04 -34.13
N THR A 73 -1.55 17.97 -34.21
CA THR A 73 -0.79 17.65 -35.41
C THR A 73 -1.15 16.27 -35.98
N ARG A 74 -0.92 16.07 -37.29
CA ARG A 74 -1.10 14.79 -37.94
C ARG A 74 -0.11 13.74 -37.41
N THR A 75 1.08 14.13 -37.04
CA THR A 75 2.12 13.25 -36.47
C THR A 75 1.68 12.66 -35.14
N GLU A 76 1.15 13.49 -34.24
CA GLU A 76 0.56 13.02 -32.99
C GLU A 76 -0.61 12.06 -33.22
N ALA A 77 -1.48 12.36 -34.18
CA ALA A 77 -2.59 11.51 -34.54
C ALA A 77 -2.15 10.16 -35.09
N VAL A 78 -1.08 10.13 -35.92
CA VAL A 78 -0.48 8.87 -36.43
C VAL A 78 0.08 8.05 -35.27
N LYS A 79 0.87 8.68 -34.39
CA LYS A 79 1.45 8.02 -33.23
C LYS A 79 0.35 7.43 -32.33
N ALA A 80 -0.67 8.23 -32.02
CA ALA A 80 -1.78 7.77 -31.18
C ALA A 80 -2.57 6.61 -31.79
N LEU A 81 -2.72 6.56 -33.13
CA LEU A 81 -3.35 5.43 -33.80
C LEU A 81 -2.47 4.19 -33.74
N THR A 82 -1.16 4.31 -33.96
CA THR A 82 -0.21 3.20 -33.88
C THR A 82 -0.15 2.65 -32.45
N ASP A 83 -0.09 3.52 -31.44
CA ASP A 83 -0.11 3.13 -30.03
C ASP A 83 -1.44 2.42 -29.66
N TYR A 84 -2.55 2.83 -30.27
CA TYR A 84 -3.86 2.19 -30.07
C TYR A 84 -3.95 0.83 -30.79
N GLU A 85 -3.37 0.70 -31.98
CA GLU A 85 -3.37 -0.53 -32.75
C GLU A 85 -2.43 -1.59 -32.19
N SER A 86 -1.34 -1.18 -31.57
CA SER A 86 -0.40 -2.07 -30.85
C SER A 86 -0.94 -2.59 -29.52
N ALA A 87 -1.90 -1.87 -28.93
CA ALA A 87 -2.58 -2.25 -27.69
C ALA A 87 -4.12 -2.14 -27.88
N PRO A 88 -4.76 -3.12 -28.55
CA PRO A 88 -6.12 -2.99 -29.06
C PRO A 88 -7.24 -3.07 -28.02
N THR A 89 -6.96 -2.91 -26.77
CA THR A 89 -7.98 -3.02 -25.72
C THR A 89 -8.41 -1.66 -25.17
N SER A 90 -9.64 -1.62 -24.68
CA SER A 90 -10.31 -0.51 -23.99
C SER A 90 -9.51 0.10 -22.80
N ASN A 91 -8.31 -0.42 -22.53
CA ASN A 91 -7.50 -0.07 -21.36
C ASN A 91 -6.71 1.24 -21.52
N ILE A 92 -6.35 1.66 -22.73
CA ILE A 92 -5.51 2.84 -22.95
C ILE A 92 -6.13 4.15 -22.43
N ASN A 93 -7.45 4.26 -22.41
CA ASN A 93 -8.17 5.43 -21.96
C ASN A 93 -8.80 5.28 -20.56
N ILE A 94 -8.43 4.24 -19.84
CA ILE A 94 -8.94 3.99 -18.50
C ILE A 94 -8.58 5.15 -17.57
N THR A 95 -9.54 5.64 -16.79
CA THR A 95 -9.29 6.64 -15.76
C THR A 95 -8.63 5.99 -14.54
N PHE A 96 -8.00 6.81 -13.70
CA PHE A 96 -7.38 6.31 -12.47
C PHE A 96 -8.41 5.62 -11.57
N ALA A 97 -9.63 6.17 -11.44
CA ALA A 97 -10.71 5.56 -10.68
C ALA A 97 -11.10 4.18 -11.24
N GLN A 98 -11.28 4.07 -12.56
CA GLN A 98 -11.63 2.80 -13.21
C GLN A 98 -10.53 1.75 -13.06
N LEU A 99 -9.26 2.17 -13.15
CA LEU A 99 -8.12 1.27 -12.92
C LEU A 99 -8.10 0.76 -11.47
N HIS A 100 -8.32 1.64 -10.51
CA HIS A 100 -8.41 1.28 -9.10
C HIS A 100 -9.54 0.28 -8.84
N GLU A 101 -10.75 0.51 -9.37
CA GLU A 101 -11.87 -0.44 -9.26
C GLU A 101 -11.54 -1.84 -9.81
N ARG A 102 -10.82 -1.91 -10.94
CA ARG A 102 -10.34 -3.19 -11.47
C ARG A 102 -9.32 -3.85 -10.57
N TRP A 103 -8.39 -3.07 -10.02
CA TRP A 103 -7.37 -3.57 -9.11
C TRP A 103 -7.99 -4.14 -7.83
N LEU A 104 -9.02 -3.52 -7.27
CA LEU A 104 -9.75 -4.02 -6.10
C LEU A 104 -10.34 -5.42 -6.31
N LYS A 105 -10.66 -5.79 -7.56
CA LYS A 105 -11.21 -7.11 -7.91
C LYS A 105 -10.14 -8.19 -8.11
N THR A 106 -8.86 -7.85 -8.06
CA THR A 106 -7.76 -8.80 -8.26
C THR A 106 -7.63 -9.75 -7.08
N LYS A 107 -7.22 -11.00 -7.36
CA LYS A 107 -6.91 -11.99 -6.30
C LYS A 107 -5.82 -11.48 -5.35
N ALA A 108 -4.86 -10.70 -5.87
CA ALA A 108 -3.78 -10.11 -5.08
C ALA A 108 -4.33 -9.12 -4.03
N TYR A 109 -5.25 -8.24 -4.40
CA TYR A 109 -5.89 -7.33 -3.45
C TYR A 109 -6.78 -8.07 -2.44
N GLN A 110 -7.57 -9.04 -2.90
CA GLN A 110 -8.50 -9.79 -2.03
C GLN A 110 -7.79 -10.55 -0.92
N LYS A 111 -6.56 -11.04 -1.16
CA LYS A 111 -5.73 -11.73 -0.17
C LYS A 111 -5.07 -10.80 0.86
N LEU A 112 -5.17 -9.49 0.69
CA LEU A 112 -4.59 -8.54 1.66
C LEU A 112 -5.34 -8.57 2.99
N SER A 113 -4.59 -8.32 4.07
CA SER A 113 -5.19 -8.10 5.39
C SER A 113 -6.04 -6.82 5.41
N ASP A 114 -7.00 -6.75 6.33
CA ASP A 114 -7.87 -5.57 6.48
C ASP A 114 -7.07 -4.31 6.85
N ASP A 115 -5.99 -4.43 7.62
CA ASP A 115 -5.06 -3.34 7.92
C ASP A 115 -4.40 -2.79 6.65
N ALA A 116 -3.96 -3.67 5.74
CA ALA A 116 -3.37 -3.27 4.46
C ALA A 116 -4.41 -2.60 3.55
N LYS A 117 -5.62 -3.17 3.46
CA LYS A 117 -6.73 -2.58 2.70
C LYS A 117 -7.10 -1.20 3.24
N SER A 118 -7.19 -1.04 4.57
CA SER A 118 -7.44 0.23 5.24
C SER A 118 -6.35 1.26 4.93
N SER A 119 -5.08 0.85 4.98
CA SER A 119 -3.94 1.71 4.66
C SER A 119 -3.97 2.19 3.20
N TYR A 120 -4.28 1.31 2.25
CA TYR A 120 -4.40 1.66 0.83
C TYR A 120 -5.61 2.56 0.57
N ASN A 121 -6.73 2.32 1.25
CA ASN A 121 -7.88 3.20 1.15
C ASN A 121 -7.59 4.62 1.66
N ALA A 122 -6.86 4.76 2.77
CA ALA A 122 -6.43 6.04 3.28
C ALA A 122 -5.49 6.80 2.31
N ALA A 123 -4.63 6.07 1.57
CA ALA A 123 -3.81 6.65 0.50
C ALA A 123 -4.67 7.03 -0.72
N TRP A 124 -5.60 6.16 -1.13
CA TRP A 124 -6.51 6.39 -2.24
C TRP A 124 -7.30 7.69 -2.08
N VAL A 125 -7.91 7.90 -0.91
CA VAL A 125 -8.71 9.11 -0.63
C VAL A 125 -7.92 10.40 -0.91
N LYS A 126 -6.63 10.44 -0.64
CA LYS A 126 -5.77 11.60 -0.88
C LYS A 126 -5.51 11.88 -2.37
N LEU A 127 -5.64 10.87 -3.22
CA LEU A 127 -5.43 10.96 -4.66
C LEU A 127 -6.68 11.39 -5.45
N ARG A 128 -7.75 11.80 -4.75
CA ARG A 128 -9.03 12.21 -5.36
C ARG A 128 -8.91 13.20 -6.53
N PRO A 129 -8.05 14.25 -6.50
CA PRO A 129 -7.93 15.18 -7.61
C PRO A 129 -7.56 14.52 -8.95
N LEU A 130 -7.00 13.31 -8.91
CA LEU A 130 -6.52 12.58 -10.08
C LEU A 130 -7.50 11.52 -10.60
N TYR A 131 -8.60 11.23 -9.91
CA TYR A 131 -9.50 10.10 -10.21
C TYR A 131 -10.02 10.07 -11.63
N ASN A 132 -10.42 11.22 -12.18
CA ASN A 132 -11.03 11.32 -13.50
C ASN A 132 -10.01 11.48 -14.63
N ARG A 133 -8.72 11.58 -14.31
CA ARG A 133 -7.66 11.66 -15.31
C ARG A 133 -7.35 10.29 -15.88
N LYS A 134 -6.98 10.23 -17.16
CA LYS A 134 -6.50 8.99 -17.78
C LYS A 134 -5.20 8.57 -17.10
N PHE A 135 -5.14 7.32 -16.65
CA PHE A 135 -3.98 6.85 -15.86
C PHE A 135 -2.66 6.95 -16.61
N ARG A 136 -2.65 6.65 -17.91
CA ARG A 136 -1.45 6.76 -18.76
C ARG A 136 -0.86 8.18 -18.85
N ASP A 137 -1.70 9.20 -18.66
CA ASP A 137 -1.29 10.61 -18.76
C ASP A 137 -0.74 11.15 -17.45
N LEU A 138 -0.91 10.40 -16.33
CA LEU A 138 -0.37 10.74 -15.02
C LEU A 138 1.14 10.49 -14.99
N LYS A 139 1.87 11.47 -14.45
CA LYS A 139 3.33 11.44 -14.34
C LYS A 139 3.75 11.73 -12.91
N THR A 140 5.04 11.54 -12.59
CA THR A 140 5.61 11.82 -11.27
C THR A 140 5.18 13.17 -10.72
N PHE A 141 5.22 14.21 -11.56
CA PHE A 141 4.82 15.59 -11.19
C PHE A 141 3.40 15.64 -10.61
N ASP A 142 2.43 14.92 -11.20
CA ASP A 142 1.04 14.93 -10.72
C ASP A 142 0.90 14.34 -9.31
N PHE A 143 1.67 13.31 -9.02
CA PHE A 143 1.68 12.66 -7.71
C PHE A 143 2.53 13.41 -6.70
N GLN A 144 3.64 14.02 -7.15
CA GLN A 144 4.47 14.86 -6.30
C GLN A 144 3.69 16.03 -5.75
N ALA A 145 2.90 16.70 -6.60
CA ALA A 145 2.04 17.80 -6.15
C ALA A 145 1.05 17.38 -5.04
N ILE A 146 0.56 16.14 -5.06
CA ILE A 146 -0.29 15.61 -3.97
C ILE A 146 0.54 15.36 -2.70
N VAL A 147 1.73 14.79 -2.84
CA VAL A 147 2.63 14.54 -1.71
C VAL A 147 3.03 15.86 -1.05
N ASP A 148 3.47 16.84 -1.83
CA ASP A 148 3.88 18.17 -1.36
C ASP A 148 2.73 18.90 -0.65
N TYR A 149 1.51 18.78 -1.17
CA TYR A 149 0.32 19.35 -0.53
C TYR A 149 0.09 18.74 0.85
N TYR A 150 0.19 17.42 0.99
CA TYR A 150 -0.05 16.75 2.26
C TYR A 150 1.14 16.80 3.22
N GLU A 151 2.36 17.04 2.75
CA GLU A 151 3.55 17.23 3.57
C GLU A 151 3.47 18.55 4.36
N ASN A 152 2.97 19.58 3.73
CA ASN A 152 2.88 20.90 4.32
C ASN A 152 1.58 21.09 5.15
N PRO A 153 1.58 22.03 6.13
CA PRO A 153 0.35 22.43 6.79
C PRO A 153 -0.71 22.89 5.80
N HIS A 154 -1.90 22.34 5.88
CA HIS A 154 -2.99 22.62 4.95
C HIS A 154 -4.34 22.64 5.64
N HIS A 155 -5.27 23.41 5.10
CA HIS A 155 -6.66 23.32 5.46
C HIS A 155 -7.30 22.17 4.66
N GLU A 156 -7.81 21.16 5.36
CA GLU A 156 -8.78 20.27 4.72
C GLU A 156 -10.04 21.12 4.50
N GLU A 157 -10.26 21.56 3.29
CA GLU A 157 -11.53 22.17 2.91
C GLU A 157 -12.62 21.14 3.19
N GLY A 158 -13.42 21.45 4.20
CA GLY A 158 -14.66 20.74 4.45
C GLY A 158 -15.50 20.88 3.19
N ALA A 159 -15.45 19.91 2.30
CA ALA A 159 -16.39 19.87 1.20
C ALA A 159 -17.77 19.79 1.84
N GLY A 160 -18.53 20.86 1.81
CA GLY A 160 -19.90 20.97 2.30
C GLY A 160 -20.86 20.07 1.53
N GLY A 161 -20.56 18.80 1.51
CA GLY A 161 -21.33 17.74 0.89
C GLY A 161 -21.01 16.41 1.59
N LYS A 162 -22.06 15.74 2.03
CA LYS A 162 -22.00 14.37 2.55
C LYS A 162 -21.40 13.45 1.48
N LEU A 163 -20.10 13.24 1.49
CA LEU A 163 -19.46 12.23 0.66
C LEU A 163 -19.68 10.87 1.30
N LYS A 164 -20.64 10.12 0.78
CA LYS A 164 -20.80 8.70 1.08
C LYS A 164 -19.67 7.94 0.40
N TYR A 165 -18.66 7.54 1.15
CA TYR A 165 -17.74 6.52 0.70
C TYR A 165 -18.32 5.16 1.06
N LEU A 166 -18.59 4.36 0.05
CA LEU A 166 -18.77 2.94 0.22
C LEU A 166 -17.37 2.34 0.46
N LEU A 167 -17.10 1.94 1.70
CA LEU A 167 -16.01 1.02 1.96
C LEU A 167 -16.26 -0.27 1.19
N PRO A 168 -15.23 -1.03 0.78
CA PRO A 168 -15.39 -2.28 0.05
C PRO A 168 -16.29 -3.32 0.73
N ASN A 169 -16.55 -3.16 2.02
CA ASN A 169 -17.45 -4.00 2.82
C ASN A 169 -18.88 -3.42 3.00
N GLY A 170 -19.22 -2.34 2.31
CA GLY A 170 -20.57 -1.75 2.34
C GLY A 170 -20.97 -1.08 3.66
N LYS A 171 -20.07 -0.95 4.64
CA LYS A 171 -20.36 -0.37 5.96
C LYS A 171 -19.45 0.83 6.24
N GLY A 172 -20.04 2.00 6.39
CA GLY A 172 -19.40 3.18 6.95
C GLY A 172 -19.75 4.47 6.22
N THR A 173 -20.44 5.37 6.91
CA THR A 173 -20.61 6.77 6.52
C THR A 173 -19.65 7.61 7.33
N TYR A 174 -18.70 8.30 6.70
CA TYR A 174 -17.94 9.35 7.35
C TYR A 174 -18.79 10.62 7.41
N LYS A 175 -19.03 11.14 8.60
CA LYS A 175 -19.53 12.51 8.79
C LYS A 175 -18.37 13.47 8.52
N MET A 176 -18.49 14.29 7.49
CA MET A 176 -17.62 15.47 7.35
C MET A 176 -18.17 16.58 8.25
N THR A 177 -17.30 17.18 9.03
CA THR A 177 -17.62 18.37 9.82
C THR A 177 -17.49 19.61 8.94
N ASP A 178 -18.43 20.53 9.05
CA ASP A 178 -18.50 21.76 8.25
C ASP A 178 -17.41 22.81 8.61
N THR A 179 -16.51 22.50 9.52
CA THR A 179 -15.41 23.37 9.92
C THR A 179 -14.10 22.89 9.29
N PRO A 180 -13.38 23.76 8.53
CA PRO A 180 -12.05 23.46 8.03
C PRO A 180 -11.14 23.09 9.20
N LYS A 181 -10.57 21.88 9.16
CA LYS A 181 -9.60 21.46 10.15
C LYS A 181 -8.20 21.78 9.63
N MET A 182 -7.43 22.52 10.41
CA MET A 182 -6.01 22.69 10.15
C MET A 182 -5.29 21.38 10.39
N CYS A 183 -4.54 20.90 9.41
CA CYS A 183 -3.69 19.72 9.48
C CYS A 183 -2.22 20.20 9.44
N ASP A 184 -1.41 19.72 10.38
CA ASP A 184 0.01 20.12 10.54
C ASP A 184 0.95 19.50 9.46
N GLY A 185 0.38 18.88 8.45
CA GLY A 185 1.11 18.09 7.46
C GLY A 185 1.29 16.63 7.88
N LEU A 186 1.54 15.79 6.88
CA LEU A 186 1.76 14.36 7.10
C LEU A 186 3.25 14.06 7.20
N LYS A 187 3.59 13.18 8.15
CA LYS A 187 4.94 12.69 8.34
C LYS A 187 5.32 11.66 7.27
N PHE A 188 6.63 11.42 7.11
CA PHE A 188 7.20 10.44 6.18
C PHE A 188 6.41 9.14 6.11
N SER A 189 6.08 8.52 7.25
CA SER A 189 5.41 7.21 7.27
C SER A 189 4.03 7.21 6.59
N ALA A 190 3.29 8.32 6.64
CA ALA A 190 1.98 8.46 6.00
C ALA A 190 2.11 8.76 4.49
N LEU A 191 3.07 9.61 4.11
CA LEU A 191 3.38 9.92 2.70
C LEU A 191 3.97 8.71 1.98
N HIS A 192 4.85 7.96 2.63
CA HIS A 192 5.40 6.70 2.11
C HIS A 192 4.30 5.68 1.76
N LYS A 193 3.20 5.62 2.54
CA LYS A 193 2.06 4.75 2.22
C LYS A 193 1.38 5.14 0.90
N ILE A 194 1.35 6.44 0.55
CA ILE A 194 0.85 6.90 -0.75
C ILE A 194 1.77 6.38 -1.87
N LYS A 195 3.09 6.51 -1.73
CA LYS A 195 4.07 6.00 -2.70
C LYS A 195 3.96 4.48 -2.86
N VAL A 196 3.85 3.73 -1.76
CA VAL A 196 3.68 2.27 -1.78
C VAL A 196 2.39 1.87 -2.50
N PHE A 197 1.27 2.54 -2.19
CA PHE A 197 0.00 2.30 -2.87
C PHE A 197 0.11 2.55 -4.38
N LEU A 198 0.65 3.69 -4.78
CA LEU A 198 0.86 4.03 -6.19
C LEU A 198 1.76 3.02 -6.90
N THR A 199 2.83 2.56 -6.26
CA THR A 199 3.71 1.51 -6.80
C THR A 199 2.94 0.22 -7.10
N LYS A 200 1.99 -0.16 -6.23
CA LYS A 200 1.13 -1.34 -6.46
C LYS A 200 0.18 -1.14 -7.65
N ILE A 201 -0.42 0.06 -7.76
CA ILE A 201 -1.30 0.40 -8.90
C ILE A 201 -0.51 0.44 -10.21
N TYR A 202 0.69 1.04 -10.20
CA TYR A 202 1.56 1.05 -11.39
C TYR A 202 1.98 -0.36 -11.80
N LYS A 203 2.36 -1.22 -10.84
CA LYS A 203 2.67 -2.62 -11.14
C LYS A 203 1.49 -3.29 -11.86
N TYR A 204 0.28 -3.14 -11.34
CA TYR A 204 -0.91 -3.68 -11.96
C TYR A 204 -1.17 -3.07 -13.35
N ALA A 205 -0.99 -1.75 -13.51
CA ALA A 205 -1.16 -1.08 -14.80
C ALA A 205 -0.14 -1.54 -15.84
N MET A 206 1.09 -1.83 -15.43
CA MET A 206 2.13 -2.41 -16.30
C MET A 206 1.81 -3.85 -16.70
N GLU A 207 1.30 -4.68 -15.77
CA GLU A 207 0.83 -6.04 -16.05
C GLU A 207 -0.35 -6.06 -17.04
N GLN A 208 -1.08 -4.95 -17.16
CA GLN A 208 -2.22 -4.80 -18.10
C GLN A 208 -1.86 -3.98 -19.35
N ASP A 209 -0.59 -3.74 -19.62
CA ASP A 209 -0.07 -2.97 -20.76
C ASP A 209 -0.67 -1.55 -20.89
N ILE A 210 -1.12 -0.96 -19.78
CA ILE A 210 -1.68 0.42 -19.74
C ILE A 210 -0.56 1.45 -19.77
N VAL A 211 0.54 1.17 -19.08
CA VAL A 211 1.73 2.03 -18.99
C VAL A 211 2.99 1.18 -19.04
N ALA A 212 4.07 1.74 -19.60
CA ALA A 212 5.35 1.05 -19.73
C ALA A 212 6.31 1.32 -18.55
N LYS A 213 6.02 2.28 -17.68
CA LYS A 213 6.92 2.75 -16.63
C LYS A 213 6.16 3.11 -15.36
N ASN A 214 6.79 2.79 -14.21
CA ASN A 214 6.29 3.19 -12.90
C ASN A 214 6.79 4.60 -12.54
N TYR A 215 5.90 5.57 -12.62
CA TYR A 215 6.23 6.95 -12.26
C TYR A 215 6.23 7.21 -10.75
N ALA A 216 5.67 6.30 -9.94
CA ALA A 216 5.68 6.44 -8.50
C ALA A 216 7.07 6.23 -7.87
N GLU A 217 7.98 5.56 -8.56
CA GLU A 217 9.37 5.35 -8.09
C GLU A 217 10.12 6.67 -7.89
N PHE A 218 9.81 7.67 -8.71
CA PHE A 218 10.49 8.97 -8.72
C PHE A 218 9.83 10.01 -7.80
N ILE A 219 8.83 9.62 -7.00
CA ILE A 219 8.25 10.50 -5.98
C ILE A 219 9.29 10.69 -4.87
N GLU A 220 9.59 11.94 -4.58
CA GLU A 220 10.43 12.34 -3.47
C GLU A 220 9.60 12.43 -2.19
N LEU A 221 10.18 12.02 -1.09
CA LEU A 221 9.57 12.04 0.22
C LEU A 221 10.49 12.79 1.18
N PRO A 222 9.95 13.41 2.25
CA PRO A 222 10.80 13.99 3.30
C PRO A 222 11.67 12.92 3.94
N GLU A 223 12.70 13.37 4.65
CA GLU A 223 13.53 12.47 5.43
C GLU A 223 12.70 11.78 6.53
N PRO A 224 12.92 10.49 6.76
CA PRO A 224 12.26 9.79 7.84
C PRO A 224 12.67 10.38 9.19
N GLU A 225 11.66 10.70 10.02
CA GLU A 225 11.94 11.12 11.39
C GLU A 225 12.64 9.98 12.16
N GLU A 226 13.69 10.31 12.90
CA GLU A 226 14.28 9.39 13.86
C GLU A 226 13.25 9.09 14.95
N VAL A 227 12.56 7.97 14.83
CA VAL A 227 11.70 7.47 15.90
C VAL A 227 12.59 6.75 16.90
N ASN A 228 12.94 7.42 18.00
CA ASN A 228 13.54 6.74 19.14
C ASN A 228 12.62 5.61 19.60
N ALA A 229 13.05 4.40 19.30
CA ALA A 229 12.28 3.20 19.58
C ALA A 229 12.18 3.00 21.10
N THR A 230 11.09 3.45 21.71
CA THR A 230 10.86 3.40 23.14
C THR A 230 10.87 1.95 23.64
N ARG A 231 11.69 1.70 24.65
CA ARG A 231 11.77 0.45 25.40
C ARG A 231 11.76 0.74 26.89
N PHE A 232 11.37 -0.21 27.70
CA PHE A 232 11.48 -0.07 29.14
C PHE A 232 12.93 -0.25 29.61
N THR A 233 13.36 0.60 30.50
CA THR A 233 14.58 0.42 31.30
C THR A 233 14.37 -0.65 32.37
N GLU A 234 15.42 -1.19 32.97
CA GLU A 234 15.30 -2.16 34.07
C GLU A 234 14.54 -1.56 35.27
N VAL A 235 14.74 -0.27 35.56
CA VAL A 235 14.01 0.44 36.63
C VAL A 235 12.50 0.50 36.33
N GLN A 236 12.13 0.80 35.08
CA GLN A 236 10.73 0.83 34.65
C GLN A 236 10.11 -0.55 34.63
N LEU A 237 10.86 -1.58 34.23
CA LEU A 237 10.41 -2.96 34.24
C LEU A 237 10.15 -3.44 35.68
N GLU A 238 11.03 -3.06 36.63
CA GLU A 238 10.83 -3.35 38.04
C GLU A 238 9.62 -2.59 38.61
N LEU A 239 9.40 -1.35 38.20
CA LEU A 239 8.19 -0.59 38.58
C LEU A 239 6.92 -1.29 38.09
N ILE A 240 6.90 -1.79 36.86
CA ILE A 240 5.78 -2.57 36.31
C ILE A 240 5.58 -3.83 37.19
N ARG A 241 6.64 -4.56 37.50
CA ARG A 241 6.60 -5.75 38.34
C ARG A 241 5.99 -5.48 39.73
N GLN A 242 6.43 -4.41 40.38
CA GLN A 242 5.93 -4.00 41.70
C GLN A 242 4.47 -3.52 41.69
N SER A 243 3.96 -3.13 40.54
CA SER A 243 2.58 -2.67 40.35
C SER A 243 1.61 -3.82 40.11
N ILE A 244 2.08 -5.06 39.90
CA ILE A 244 1.24 -6.23 39.72
C ILE A 244 0.37 -6.46 40.96
N GLY A 245 -0.91 -6.74 40.70
CA GLY A 245 -1.93 -6.87 41.76
C GLY A 245 -2.50 -5.55 42.30
N ARG A 246 -1.89 -4.41 42.00
CA ARG A 246 -2.37 -3.06 42.36
C ARG A 246 -2.90 -2.26 41.18
N VAL A 247 -2.26 -2.40 40.05
CA VAL A 247 -2.65 -1.74 38.79
C VAL A 247 -3.18 -2.80 37.85
N PRO A 248 -4.42 -2.69 37.36
CA PRO A 248 -4.98 -3.63 36.39
C PRO A 248 -4.12 -3.69 35.13
N TYR A 249 -3.93 -4.90 34.59
CA TYR A 249 -3.14 -5.16 33.39
C TYR A 249 -1.61 -4.87 33.49
N ALA A 250 -1.07 -4.56 34.69
CA ALA A 250 0.37 -4.45 34.88
C ALA A 250 1.07 -5.79 34.66
N ASP A 251 0.43 -6.88 35.07
CA ASP A 251 0.85 -8.25 34.80
C ASP A 251 0.93 -8.57 33.32
N TYR A 252 -0.08 -8.16 32.52
CA TYR A 252 -0.05 -8.36 31.06
C TYR A 252 1.11 -7.61 30.41
N ALA A 253 1.35 -6.35 30.83
CA ALA A 253 2.50 -5.58 30.33
C ALA A 253 3.84 -6.24 30.68
N TYR A 254 3.96 -6.74 31.93
CA TYR A 254 5.17 -7.46 32.37
C TYR A 254 5.37 -8.77 31.61
N ILE A 255 4.33 -9.59 31.47
CA ILE A 255 4.35 -10.85 30.71
C ILE A 255 4.77 -10.60 29.26
N MET A 256 4.24 -9.55 28.62
CA MET A 256 4.60 -9.20 27.24
C MET A 256 6.10 -8.86 27.07
N CYS A 257 6.77 -8.38 28.14
CA CYS A 257 8.21 -8.13 28.11
C CYS A 257 9.07 -9.41 28.14
N TYR A 258 8.46 -10.56 28.38
CA TYR A 258 9.13 -11.86 28.43
C TYR A 258 8.64 -12.86 27.36
N LEU A 259 7.38 -12.73 26.87
CA LEU A 259 6.85 -13.66 25.85
C LEU A 259 7.07 -13.22 24.41
N ASN A 260 7.44 -11.96 24.18
CA ASN A 260 7.79 -11.47 22.86
C ASN A 260 6.72 -11.60 21.76
N PHE A 261 5.46 -11.77 22.09
CA PHE A 261 4.38 -11.77 21.11
C PHE A 261 4.11 -10.38 20.53
N ARG A 262 3.63 -10.31 19.30
CA ARG A 262 2.93 -9.10 18.83
C ARG A 262 1.63 -8.98 19.61
N VAL A 263 1.16 -7.75 19.83
CA VAL A 263 -0.06 -7.52 20.62
C VAL A 263 -1.26 -8.32 20.12
N SER A 264 -1.46 -8.43 18.81
CA SER A 264 -2.54 -9.24 18.24
C SER A 264 -2.38 -10.74 18.51
N GLU A 265 -1.15 -11.25 18.48
CA GLU A 265 -0.84 -12.64 18.80
C GLU A 265 -1.09 -12.93 20.28
N PHE A 266 -0.61 -12.03 21.16
CA PHE A 266 -0.80 -12.13 22.61
C PHE A 266 -2.29 -12.18 23.01
N LEU A 267 -3.10 -11.30 22.44
CA LEU A 267 -4.52 -11.20 22.77
C LEU A 267 -5.40 -12.33 22.20
N THR A 268 -4.87 -13.11 21.26
CA THR A 268 -5.59 -14.25 20.65
C THR A 268 -5.10 -15.59 21.14
N LEU A 269 -4.20 -15.64 22.13
CA LEU A 269 -3.72 -16.89 22.70
C LEU A 269 -4.85 -17.63 23.39
N THR A 270 -4.99 -18.92 23.07
CA THR A 270 -5.94 -19.84 23.67
C THR A 270 -5.22 -20.97 24.41
N ILE A 271 -5.96 -21.72 25.20
CA ILE A 271 -5.38 -22.82 26.01
C ILE A 271 -4.79 -23.93 25.14
N GLU A 272 -5.32 -24.14 23.93
CA GLU A 272 -4.84 -25.16 23.00
C GLU A 272 -3.41 -24.90 22.50
N GLN A 273 -2.96 -23.65 22.63
CA GLN A 273 -1.61 -23.25 22.22
C GLN A 273 -0.58 -23.37 23.35
N TYR A 274 -1.04 -23.64 24.59
CA TYR A 274 -0.19 -23.85 25.75
C TYR A 274 0.18 -25.32 25.87
N HIS A 275 1.44 -25.60 26.07
CA HIS A 275 1.99 -26.96 26.22
C HIS A 275 3.03 -27.01 27.33
N VAL A 276 3.27 -28.19 27.81
CA VAL A 276 4.39 -28.51 28.74
C VAL A 276 5.15 -29.69 28.15
N SER A 277 6.47 -29.56 28.02
CA SER A 277 7.32 -30.61 27.51
C SER A 277 7.48 -31.77 28.53
N GLU A 278 8.04 -32.87 28.09
CA GLU A 278 8.38 -34.02 29.00
C GLU A 278 9.36 -33.61 30.11
N GLN A 279 10.20 -32.61 29.85
CA GLN A 279 11.15 -32.03 30.81
C GLN A 279 10.50 -30.99 31.73
N GLY A 280 9.19 -30.75 31.61
CA GLY A 280 8.44 -29.78 32.42
C GLY A 280 8.61 -28.33 31.98
N ILE A 281 9.10 -28.06 30.76
CA ILE A 281 9.23 -26.72 30.23
C ILE A 281 7.86 -26.24 29.69
N PRO A 282 7.25 -25.19 30.25
CA PRO A 282 6.03 -24.61 29.69
C PRO A 282 6.35 -23.72 28.48
N TYR A 283 5.55 -23.83 27.43
CA TYR A 283 5.74 -23.06 26.20
C TYR A 283 4.43 -22.89 25.43
N PHE A 284 4.44 -21.94 24.49
CA PHE A 284 3.37 -21.77 23.51
C PHE A 284 3.83 -22.20 22.12
N ILE A 285 2.91 -22.80 21.38
CA ILE A 285 3.02 -22.94 19.92
C ILE A 285 2.08 -21.93 19.29
N ALA A 286 2.60 -20.82 18.82
CA ALA A 286 1.75 -19.71 18.38
C ALA A 286 2.44 -18.80 17.33
N GLY A 287 1.65 -17.91 16.75
CA GLY A 287 2.06 -16.92 15.76
C GLY A 287 1.17 -16.93 14.52
N ILE A 288 0.78 -15.74 14.04
CA ILE A 288 -0.27 -15.61 13.01
C ILE A 288 0.22 -14.83 11.77
N LYS A 289 1.10 -13.85 11.94
CA LYS A 289 1.23 -12.73 10.98
C LYS A 289 2.16 -12.95 9.79
N SER A 290 3.08 -13.90 9.85
CA SER A 290 4.02 -14.20 8.75
C SER A 290 4.24 -15.70 8.68
N GLU A 291 4.55 -16.23 7.51
CA GLU A 291 4.91 -17.65 7.38
C GLU A 291 6.06 -18.03 8.32
N ALA A 292 7.01 -17.09 8.55
CA ALA A 292 8.10 -17.27 9.50
C ALA A 292 7.68 -17.25 10.96
N GLY A 293 6.58 -16.59 11.27
CA GLY A 293 6.09 -16.46 12.64
C GLY A 293 5.03 -17.48 13.02
N LYS A 294 4.53 -18.28 12.07
CA LYS A 294 3.52 -19.30 12.34
C LYS A 294 4.13 -20.47 13.12
N ASN A 295 3.37 -20.97 14.11
CA ASN A 295 3.70 -22.16 14.88
C ASN A 295 5.12 -22.15 15.48
N ARG A 296 5.61 -20.96 15.91
CA ARG A 296 6.90 -20.89 16.57
C ARG A 296 6.80 -21.33 18.03
N LEU A 297 7.86 -21.96 18.52
CA LEU A 297 8.00 -22.34 19.91
C LEU A 297 8.39 -21.09 20.73
N ILE A 298 7.62 -20.79 21.77
CA ILE A 298 7.90 -19.68 22.69
C ILE A 298 7.91 -20.22 24.11
N PRO A 299 9.08 -20.54 24.65
CA PRO A 299 9.21 -21.00 26.03
C PRO A 299 8.85 -19.87 27.00
N ILE A 300 8.26 -20.23 28.13
CA ILE A 300 7.85 -19.32 29.17
C ILE A 300 8.99 -19.17 30.19
N HIS A 301 9.47 -17.93 30.33
CA HIS A 301 10.53 -17.62 31.29
C HIS A 301 10.09 -17.93 32.74
N PRO A 302 10.95 -18.50 33.63
CA PRO A 302 10.58 -18.84 35.01
C PRO A 302 9.95 -17.71 35.82
N LYS A 303 10.41 -16.46 35.63
CA LYS A 303 9.89 -15.29 36.34
C LYS A 303 8.42 -14.98 36.07
N ILE A 304 7.90 -15.35 34.93
CA ILE A 304 6.50 -15.11 34.53
C ILE A 304 5.65 -16.38 34.54
N GLN A 305 6.24 -17.55 34.77
CA GLN A 305 5.55 -18.84 34.69
C GLN A 305 4.30 -18.87 35.58
N LYS A 306 4.43 -18.46 36.85
CA LYS A 306 3.28 -18.42 37.77
C LYS A 306 2.18 -17.50 37.26
N MET A 307 2.53 -16.30 36.78
CA MET A 307 1.55 -15.32 36.27
C MET A 307 0.80 -15.85 35.07
N VAL A 308 1.52 -16.48 34.13
CA VAL A 308 0.92 -17.11 32.93
C VAL A 308 -0.01 -18.25 33.35
N THR A 309 0.42 -19.10 34.30
CA THR A 309 -0.42 -20.20 34.83
C THR A 309 -1.67 -19.64 35.52
N ASP A 310 -1.56 -18.56 36.29
CA ASP A 310 -2.71 -17.90 36.91
C ASP A 310 -3.68 -17.37 35.84
N CYS A 311 -3.18 -16.76 34.75
CA CYS A 311 -4.00 -16.35 33.61
C CYS A 311 -4.67 -17.55 32.91
N ILE A 312 -3.97 -18.67 32.75
CA ILE A 312 -4.51 -19.91 32.16
C ILE A 312 -5.62 -20.48 33.05
N ASN A 313 -5.45 -20.50 34.37
CA ASN A 313 -6.45 -21.02 35.32
C ASN A 313 -7.72 -20.16 35.37
N HIS A 314 -7.62 -18.89 35.03
CA HIS A 314 -8.71 -17.90 35.05
C HIS A 314 -9.00 -17.32 33.65
N HIS A 315 -8.80 -18.10 32.61
CA HIS A 315 -9.03 -17.64 31.24
C HIS A 315 -10.53 -17.56 30.89
N GLY A 316 -10.82 -16.69 29.88
CA GLY A 316 -12.10 -16.66 29.20
C GLY A 316 -12.03 -17.37 27.84
N GLU A 317 -12.51 -16.71 26.79
CA GLU A 317 -12.32 -17.20 25.41
C GLU A 317 -10.84 -17.19 24.99
N THR A 318 -10.04 -16.29 25.59
CA THR A 318 -8.59 -16.20 25.41
C THR A 318 -7.89 -16.16 26.76
N ILE A 319 -6.62 -16.56 26.82
CA ILE A 319 -5.82 -16.55 28.06
C ILE A 319 -5.73 -15.13 28.63
N PHE A 320 -5.48 -14.15 27.75
CA PHE A 320 -5.38 -12.74 28.14
C PHE A 320 -6.66 -12.00 27.74
N CYS A 321 -7.65 -12.06 28.63
CA CYS A 321 -8.99 -11.54 28.43
C CYS A 321 -9.21 -10.22 29.19
N ARG A 322 -10.41 -9.64 29.07
CA ARG A 322 -10.81 -8.46 29.88
C ARG A 322 -10.90 -8.80 31.35
N LEU A 323 -10.57 -7.83 32.17
CA LEU A 323 -10.74 -7.89 33.64
C LEU A 323 -11.98 -7.09 34.08
N GLY A 324 -12.39 -7.27 35.32
CA GLY A 324 -13.53 -6.55 35.91
C GLY A 324 -14.88 -7.08 35.46
N GLU A 325 -15.85 -6.18 35.22
CA GLU A 325 -17.25 -6.53 34.88
C GLU A 325 -17.36 -7.32 33.55
N ASP A 326 -16.45 -7.07 32.65
CA ASP A 326 -16.38 -7.76 31.34
C ASP A 326 -15.44 -8.97 31.35
N PHE A 327 -15.13 -9.51 32.52
CA PHE A 327 -14.19 -10.62 32.68
C PHE A 327 -14.46 -11.77 31.68
N GLY A 328 -13.39 -12.31 31.11
CA GLY A 328 -13.46 -13.43 30.18
C GLY A 328 -13.68 -13.05 28.71
N LYS A 329 -14.16 -11.84 28.41
CA LYS A 329 -14.35 -11.41 27.03
C LYS A 329 -13.01 -11.14 26.34
N PRO A 330 -12.86 -11.50 25.04
CA PRO A 330 -11.64 -11.24 24.31
C PRO A 330 -11.40 -9.75 24.09
N MET A 331 -10.15 -9.39 23.85
CA MET A 331 -9.73 -8.02 23.53
C MET A 331 -9.17 -7.94 22.13
N ASN A 332 -9.56 -6.91 21.39
CA ASN A 332 -8.82 -6.53 20.19
C ASN A 332 -7.71 -5.52 20.56
N LYS A 333 -6.82 -5.27 19.62
CA LYS A 333 -5.66 -4.38 19.77
C LYS A 333 -6.05 -2.97 20.23
N ASP A 334 -7.12 -2.39 19.66
CA ASP A 334 -7.54 -1.03 19.95
C ASP A 334 -8.14 -0.91 21.34
N TYR A 335 -8.97 -1.90 21.75
CA TYR A 335 -9.48 -2.00 23.10
C TYR A 335 -8.35 -2.12 24.12
N PHE A 336 -7.43 -3.06 23.91
CA PHE A 336 -6.30 -3.27 24.81
C PHE A 336 -5.45 -2.02 24.96
N LEU A 337 -5.10 -1.36 23.86
CA LEU A 337 -4.30 -0.14 23.89
C LEU A 337 -5.02 0.98 24.65
N LYS A 338 -6.32 1.18 24.39
CA LYS A 338 -7.07 2.34 24.91
C LYS A 338 -7.55 2.15 26.35
N TYR A 339 -7.99 0.93 26.71
CA TYR A 339 -8.69 0.68 27.97
C TYR A 339 -7.91 -0.19 28.96
N ALA A 340 -6.80 -0.80 28.53
CA ALA A 340 -5.96 -1.62 29.39
C ALA A 340 -4.54 -1.07 29.49
N PHE A 341 -3.78 -1.07 28.41
CA PHE A 341 -2.35 -0.77 28.44
C PHE A 341 -2.06 0.70 28.79
N ARG A 342 -2.66 1.67 28.08
CA ARG A 342 -2.42 3.11 28.39
C ARG A 342 -2.84 3.51 29.80
N PRO A 343 -4.03 3.14 30.28
CA PRO A 343 -4.40 3.42 31.68
C PRO A 343 -3.43 2.78 32.68
N ALA A 344 -2.95 1.56 32.43
CA ALA A 344 -1.94 0.93 33.28
C ALA A 344 -0.62 1.71 33.30
N MET A 345 -0.11 2.14 32.11
CA MET A 345 1.10 2.96 32.03
C MET A 345 0.94 4.27 32.81
N GLN A 346 -0.17 4.97 32.63
CA GLN A 346 -0.46 6.23 33.34
C GLN A 346 -0.55 6.04 34.86
N ALA A 347 -1.21 4.98 35.31
CA ALA A 347 -1.31 4.67 36.74
C ALA A 347 0.05 4.36 37.38
N MET A 348 1.00 3.88 36.62
CA MET A 348 2.39 3.65 37.03
C MET A 348 3.32 4.86 36.85
N GLY A 349 2.80 6.01 36.40
CA GLY A 349 3.59 7.20 36.11
C GLY A 349 4.46 7.09 34.87
N LEU A 350 4.18 6.14 33.99
CA LEU A 350 4.85 5.96 32.71
C LEU A 350 4.11 6.75 31.61
N GLY A 351 4.86 7.31 30.66
CA GLY A 351 4.31 8.19 29.64
C GLY A 351 3.55 7.47 28.53
N ASN A 352 2.89 8.27 27.67
CA ASN A 352 2.12 7.77 26.53
C ASN A 352 3.00 7.27 25.35
N GLU A 353 4.31 7.49 25.40
CA GLU A 353 5.28 7.02 24.44
C GLU A 353 5.43 5.50 24.46
N PHE A 354 5.09 4.85 25.58
CA PHE A 354 5.09 3.40 25.69
C PHE A 354 3.87 2.79 25.01
N THR A 355 4.11 1.73 24.26
CA THR A 355 3.09 0.96 23.58
C THR A 355 3.33 -0.53 23.82
N PRO A 356 2.37 -1.43 23.54
CA PRO A 356 2.62 -2.88 23.60
C PRO A 356 3.82 -3.33 22.76
N HIS A 357 4.17 -2.59 21.72
CA HIS A 357 5.38 -2.87 20.94
C HIS A 357 6.69 -2.55 21.70
N SER A 358 6.61 -1.63 22.67
CA SER A 358 7.74 -1.34 23.56
C SER A 358 8.12 -2.54 24.42
N CYS A 359 7.15 -3.36 24.84
CA CYS A 359 7.41 -4.63 25.55
C CYS A 359 8.27 -5.58 24.69
N ARG A 360 7.89 -5.75 23.43
CA ARG A 360 8.61 -6.60 22.49
C ARG A 360 10.04 -6.08 22.19
N ARG A 361 10.22 -4.78 22.11
CA ARG A 361 11.54 -4.16 21.96
C ARG A 361 12.38 -4.35 23.23
N THR A 362 11.78 -4.24 24.41
CA THR A 362 12.44 -4.53 25.68
C THR A 362 12.94 -5.95 25.71
N PHE A 363 12.12 -6.93 25.33
CA PHE A 363 12.53 -8.32 25.23
C PHE A 363 13.76 -8.49 24.32
N SER A 364 13.69 -8.05 23.06
CA SER A 364 14.77 -8.26 22.10
C SER A 364 16.08 -7.58 22.53
N THR A 365 16.00 -6.36 23.10
CA THR A 365 17.18 -5.65 23.58
C THR A 365 17.80 -6.34 24.78
N ARG A 366 16.99 -6.82 25.73
CA ARG A 366 17.48 -7.54 26.90
C ARG A 366 18.09 -8.89 26.53
N MET A 367 17.49 -9.61 25.58
CA MET A 367 18.06 -10.86 25.06
C MET A 367 19.44 -10.64 24.43
N SER A 368 19.58 -9.61 23.60
CA SER A 368 20.85 -9.25 23.00
C SER A 368 21.89 -8.83 24.06
N ALA A 369 21.49 -8.01 25.04
CA ALA A 369 22.37 -7.60 26.13
C ALA A 369 22.79 -8.77 27.04
N ALA A 370 21.95 -9.78 27.20
CA ALA A 370 22.23 -11.00 27.95
C ALA A 370 23.08 -12.02 27.17
N GLY A 371 23.53 -11.69 25.95
CA GLY A 371 24.37 -12.55 25.13
C GLY A 371 23.63 -13.78 24.58
N ALA A 372 22.32 -13.68 24.30
CA ALA A 372 21.60 -14.68 23.53
C ALA A 372 22.08 -14.65 22.08
N ARG A 373 22.11 -15.80 21.43
CA ARG A 373 22.48 -15.87 20.00
C ARG A 373 21.43 -15.16 19.15
N GLU A 374 21.88 -14.52 18.09
CA GLU A 374 21.00 -13.77 17.19
C GLU A 374 19.94 -14.68 16.55
N GLU A 375 20.31 -15.93 16.20
CA GLU A 375 19.41 -16.91 15.64
C GLU A 375 18.24 -17.24 16.60
N ASP A 376 18.52 -17.37 17.91
CA ASP A 376 17.52 -17.65 18.93
C ASP A 376 16.57 -16.44 19.08
N ILE A 377 17.10 -15.23 19.08
CA ILE A 377 16.30 -14.00 19.14
C ILE A 377 15.38 -13.91 17.92
N ILE A 378 15.89 -14.16 16.71
CA ILE A 378 15.15 -14.13 15.47
C ILE A 378 14.05 -15.17 15.44
N ALA A 379 14.36 -16.42 15.87
CA ALA A 379 13.38 -17.51 15.97
C ALA A 379 12.24 -17.12 16.93
N LEU A 380 12.57 -16.65 18.12
CA LEU A 380 11.61 -16.17 19.12
C LEU A 380 10.78 -14.98 18.59
N MET A 381 11.38 -14.07 17.83
CA MET A 381 10.67 -12.92 17.26
C MET A 381 9.83 -13.25 16.03
N GLY A 382 10.10 -14.33 15.33
CA GLY A 382 9.41 -14.70 14.10
C GLY A 382 9.59 -13.65 12.99
N HIS A 383 10.83 -13.18 12.77
CA HIS A 383 11.20 -12.27 11.69
C HIS A 383 11.54 -13.06 10.42
N ALA A 384 11.13 -12.53 9.26
CA ALA A 384 11.24 -13.24 7.97
C ALA A 384 12.60 -13.07 7.28
N GLU A 385 13.39 -12.06 7.66
CA GLU A 385 14.58 -11.65 6.90
C GLU A 385 15.73 -12.66 6.91
N TYR A 386 15.74 -13.60 7.87
CA TYR A 386 16.76 -14.65 7.97
C TYR A 386 16.33 -16.01 7.37
N LYS A 387 15.16 -16.07 6.69
CA LYS A 387 14.60 -17.37 6.25
C LYS A 387 15.29 -17.99 5.04
N THR A 388 16.05 -17.25 4.26
CA THR A 388 16.54 -17.76 2.98
C THR A 388 17.67 -18.80 3.16
N ASP A 389 18.50 -18.66 4.20
CA ASP A 389 19.64 -19.55 4.40
C ASP A 389 19.54 -20.48 5.63
N ILE A 390 18.81 -20.07 6.69
CA ILE A 390 18.73 -20.82 7.96
C ILE A 390 17.61 -21.88 7.96
N ASN A 391 16.52 -21.67 7.24
CA ASN A 391 15.38 -22.59 7.26
C ASN A 391 15.63 -23.98 6.69
N HIS A 392 16.74 -24.21 6.04
CA HIS A 392 17.10 -25.55 5.55
C HIS A 392 17.97 -26.35 6.51
N TYR A 393 18.57 -25.72 7.55
CA TYR A 393 19.62 -26.39 8.34
C TYR A 393 19.53 -26.29 9.87
N ILE A 394 18.74 -25.37 10.44
CA ILE A 394 18.69 -25.19 11.89
C ILE A 394 17.25 -25.29 12.39
N ILE A 395 16.89 -26.44 12.94
CA ILE A 395 15.68 -26.60 13.76
C ILE A 395 16.07 -26.11 15.16
N GLN A 396 15.46 -25.02 15.60
CA GLN A 396 15.61 -24.53 16.96
C GLN A 396 14.78 -25.42 17.89
N GLU A 397 15.46 -26.19 18.73
CA GLU A 397 14.81 -27.03 19.73
C GLU A 397 14.32 -26.20 20.92
N LEU A 398 13.25 -26.67 21.56
CA LEU A 398 12.62 -25.98 22.69
C LEU A 398 13.64 -25.71 23.82
N ASP A 399 14.49 -26.68 24.15
CA ASP A 399 15.49 -26.58 25.21
C ASP A 399 16.48 -25.43 24.93
N THR A 400 16.94 -25.32 23.69
CA THR A 400 17.85 -24.24 23.26
C THR A 400 17.20 -22.87 23.42
N LEU A 401 15.93 -22.73 23.00
CA LEU A 401 15.18 -21.49 23.14
C LEU A 401 14.87 -21.17 24.60
N TYR A 402 14.61 -22.19 25.42
CA TYR A 402 14.39 -22.03 26.86
C TYR A 402 15.66 -21.56 27.58
N ASP A 403 16.81 -22.15 27.24
CA ASP A 403 18.10 -21.69 27.77
C ASP A 403 18.44 -20.27 27.34
N ALA A 404 18.07 -19.90 26.12
CA ALA A 404 18.21 -18.53 25.65
C ALA A 404 17.34 -17.55 26.47
N VAL A 405 16.05 -17.84 26.69
CA VAL A 405 15.19 -16.93 27.48
C VAL A 405 15.57 -16.86 28.94
N LYS A 406 16.08 -17.95 29.55
CA LYS A 406 16.58 -17.94 30.94
C LYS A 406 17.73 -16.96 31.19
N LYS A 407 18.45 -16.52 30.16
CA LYS A 407 19.48 -15.47 30.27
C LYS A 407 18.90 -14.10 30.65
N LEU A 408 17.60 -13.89 30.49
CA LEU A 408 16.95 -12.64 30.92
C LEU A 408 17.00 -12.52 32.45
N ALA A 409 17.62 -11.46 32.91
CA ALA A 409 17.76 -11.17 34.34
C ALA A 409 16.40 -10.84 35.01
#